data_8d8c6b61488549fcaf0dd1e4b6a45bcf
#
_entry.id   8d8c6b61488549fcaf0dd1e4b6a45bcf
#
_cell.length_a   1.000
_cell.length_b   1.000
_cell.length_c   1.000
_cell.angle_alpha   90.00
_cell.angle_beta   90.00
_cell.angle_gamma   90.00
#
_symmetry.space_group_name_H-M   'P 1'
#
loop_
_entity.id
_entity.type
_entity.pdbx_description
1 polymer ?
#
loop_
_entity_poly.entity_id
_entity_poly.type
_entity_poly.pdbx_seq_one_letter_code
_entity_poly.pdbx_strand_id
1 'polypeptide(L)'
;MNQNQSRSIFIFGCGYLGSRLAKAFIERGHLVGALTRNSVKANELREIGLCEVVECSLESEDWHLLVKGNYDVVINCVSSAGGGIDGYKRSYLEGQNSIMKWAKNHRIEQFVYTSSTSVYASNDLSLVDENSTDLCNLPNSSGSILLGAEQCLLDHSSLFKKYYILNNR
;
A
#
# COMPACT_ATOMS: atom_id res chain seq x y z
N MET A 1 32.74 -2.31 1.00
CA MET A 1 31.45 -3.06 1.07
C MET A 1 30.49 -2.19 1.87
N ASN A 2 29.54 -1.53 1.20
CA ASN A 2 28.51 -0.77 1.92
C ASN A 2 27.69 -1.76 2.75
N GLN A 3 27.84 -1.73 4.07
CA GLN A 3 26.91 -2.42 4.97
C GLN A 3 25.54 -1.81 4.72
N ASN A 4 24.65 -2.57 4.10
CA ASN A 4 23.25 -2.17 3.96
C ASN A 4 22.71 -1.99 5.37
N GLN A 5 22.51 -0.74 5.78
CA GLN A 5 21.96 -0.42 7.09
C GLN A 5 20.56 -1.06 7.18
N SER A 6 20.30 -1.84 8.23
CA SER A 6 18.98 -2.41 8.49
C SER A 6 17.94 -1.29 8.57
N ARG A 7 16.81 -1.48 7.89
CA ARG A 7 15.68 -0.53 7.89
C ARG A 7 14.45 -1.15 8.51
N SER A 8 13.61 -0.30 9.09
CA SER A 8 12.28 -0.66 9.54
C SER A 8 11.27 -0.45 8.41
N ILE A 9 10.55 -1.51 8.05
CA ILE A 9 9.62 -1.53 6.90
C ILE A 9 8.25 -2.00 7.39
N PHE A 10 7.18 -1.29 7.03
CA PHE A 10 5.83 -1.75 7.30
C PHE A 10 5.03 -1.94 6.00
N ILE A 11 4.33 -3.07 5.88
CA ILE A 11 3.60 -3.44 4.67
C ILE A 11 2.11 -3.56 4.97
N PHE A 12 1.31 -2.69 4.38
CA PHE A 12 -0.14 -2.83 4.32
C PHE A 12 -0.52 -3.74 3.15
N GLY A 13 -1.29 -4.81 3.43
CA GLY A 13 -1.75 -5.73 2.40
C GLY A 13 -0.74 -6.82 2.03
N CYS A 14 -0.55 -7.79 2.92
CA CYS A 14 0.31 -8.95 2.66
C CYS A 14 -0.42 -10.08 1.90
N GLY A 15 -0.96 -9.76 0.73
CA GLY A 15 -1.38 -10.71 -0.29
C GLY A 15 -0.20 -11.31 -1.05
N TYR A 16 -0.38 -11.56 -2.34
CA TYR A 16 0.67 -12.14 -3.19
C TYR A 16 1.96 -11.31 -3.23
N LEU A 17 1.85 -10.01 -3.53
CA LEU A 17 3.02 -9.13 -3.65
C LEU A 17 3.63 -8.81 -2.28
N GLY A 18 2.80 -8.37 -1.32
CA GLY A 18 3.29 -7.94 -0.01
C GLY A 18 4.00 -9.05 0.76
N SER A 19 3.52 -10.31 0.68
CA SER A 19 4.20 -11.45 1.33
C SER A 19 5.58 -11.73 0.72
N ARG A 20 5.72 -11.61 -0.60
CA ARG A 20 7.00 -11.79 -1.28
C ARG A 20 7.99 -10.68 -0.94
N LEU A 21 7.50 -9.44 -0.88
CA LEU A 21 8.33 -8.30 -0.45
C LEU A 21 8.78 -8.47 1.00
N ALA A 22 7.87 -8.88 1.91
CA ALA A 22 8.20 -9.13 3.31
C ALA A 22 9.34 -10.14 3.43
N LYS A 23 9.23 -11.30 2.77
CA LYS A 23 10.27 -12.31 2.75
C LYS A 23 11.60 -11.77 2.21
N ALA A 24 11.57 -11.09 1.07
CA ALA A 24 12.77 -10.55 0.44
C ALA A 24 13.49 -9.49 1.30
N PHE A 25 12.74 -8.69 2.07
CA PHE A 25 13.32 -7.72 2.98
C PHE A 25 13.92 -8.37 4.23
N ILE A 26 13.27 -9.39 4.80
CA ILE A 26 13.83 -10.16 5.91
C ILE A 26 15.14 -10.83 5.50
N GLU A 27 15.19 -11.46 4.32
CA GLU A 27 16.38 -12.10 3.79
C GLU A 27 17.55 -11.10 3.61
N ARG A 28 17.24 -9.81 3.47
CA ARG A 28 18.23 -8.72 3.40
C ARG A 28 18.56 -8.09 4.76
N GLY A 29 18.03 -8.63 5.85
CA GLY A 29 18.32 -8.17 7.21
C GLY A 29 17.52 -6.93 7.65
N HIS A 30 16.39 -6.64 7.01
CA HIS A 30 15.50 -5.55 7.43
C HIS A 30 14.51 -6.03 8.50
N LEU A 31 14.04 -5.10 9.33
CA LEU A 31 12.95 -5.33 10.27
C LEU A 31 11.63 -5.09 9.54
N VAL A 32 10.78 -6.10 9.48
CA VAL A 32 9.55 -6.03 8.69
C VAL A 32 8.32 -6.25 9.57
N GLY A 33 7.40 -5.30 9.56
CA GLY A 33 6.06 -5.42 10.10
C GLY A 33 5.01 -5.49 8.98
N ALA A 34 3.84 -6.01 9.27
CA ALA A 34 2.75 -6.10 8.30
C ALA A 34 1.36 -6.04 8.92
N LEU A 35 0.42 -5.53 8.13
CA LEU A 35 -1.01 -5.65 8.41
C LEU A 35 -1.68 -6.54 7.37
N THR A 36 -2.45 -7.51 7.83
CA THR A 36 -3.30 -8.37 7.00
C THR A 36 -4.61 -8.68 7.71
N ARG A 37 -5.71 -8.81 6.96
CA ARG A 37 -6.99 -9.25 7.54
C ARG A 37 -7.18 -10.77 7.54
N ASN A 38 -6.25 -11.51 6.94
CA ASN A 38 -6.33 -12.96 6.79
C ASN A 38 -5.49 -13.63 7.86
N SER A 39 -6.14 -14.36 8.78
CA SER A 39 -5.49 -15.05 9.91
C SER A 39 -4.49 -16.13 9.47
N VAL A 40 -4.79 -16.86 8.40
CA VAL A 40 -3.85 -17.88 7.87
C VAL A 40 -2.59 -17.17 7.39
N LYS A 41 -2.76 -16.08 6.64
CA LYS A 41 -1.62 -15.29 6.16
C LYS A 41 -0.85 -14.63 7.32
N ALA A 42 -1.54 -14.18 8.37
CA ALA A 42 -0.89 -13.63 9.56
C ALA A 42 0.04 -14.66 10.23
N ASN A 43 -0.40 -15.92 10.33
CA ASN A 43 0.42 -16.99 10.88
C ASN A 43 1.64 -17.28 10.00
N GLU A 44 1.46 -17.42 8.69
CA GLU A 44 2.58 -17.60 7.75
C GLU A 44 3.62 -16.47 7.88
N LEU A 45 3.16 -15.21 8.04
CA LEU A 45 4.04 -14.07 8.21
C LEU A 45 4.83 -14.11 9.52
N ARG A 46 4.21 -14.58 10.60
CA ARG A 46 4.91 -14.80 11.89
C ARG A 46 5.97 -15.89 11.77
N GLU A 47 5.65 -17.00 11.09
CA GLU A 47 6.57 -18.12 10.86
C GLU A 47 7.81 -17.73 10.07
N ILE A 48 7.70 -16.84 9.08
CA ILE A 48 8.86 -16.35 8.32
C ILE A 48 9.64 -15.25 9.04
N GLY A 49 9.25 -14.88 10.27
CA GLY A 49 10.04 -14.02 11.15
C GLY A 49 9.75 -12.53 11.06
N LEU A 50 8.53 -12.10 10.68
CA LEU A 50 8.15 -10.70 10.83
C LEU A 50 8.19 -10.28 12.30
N CYS A 51 8.75 -9.11 12.55
CA CYS A 51 8.85 -8.57 13.91
C CYS A 51 7.50 -8.07 14.46
N GLU A 52 6.56 -7.75 13.57
CA GLU A 52 5.21 -7.27 13.92
C GLU A 52 4.20 -7.79 12.88
N VAL A 53 3.11 -8.42 13.33
CA VAL A 53 2.01 -8.83 12.46
C VAL A 53 0.69 -8.42 13.09
N VAL A 54 0.05 -7.44 12.46
CA VAL A 54 -1.27 -6.93 12.88
C VAL A 54 -2.35 -7.60 12.03
N GLU A 55 -3.24 -8.34 12.69
CA GLU A 55 -4.40 -8.96 12.07
C GLU A 55 -5.61 -8.04 12.22
N CYS A 56 -5.86 -7.22 11.20
CA CYS A 56 -6.95 -6.27 11.20
C CYS A 56 -7.34 -5.90 9.77
N SER A 57 -8.59 -5.43 9.58
CA SER A 57 -9.04 -4.81 8.34
C SER A 57 -8.70 -3.32 8.33
N LEU A 58 -8.35 -2.77 7.17
CA LEU A 58 -8.20 -1.31 7.00
C LEU A 58 -9.53 -0.54 7.12
N GLU A 59 -10.67 -1.23 7.03
CA GLU A 59 -12.00 -0.66 7.21
C GLU A 59 -12.28 -0.28 8.68
N SER A 60 -11.61 -0.96 9.64
CA SER A 60 -11.63 -0.59 11.05
C SER A 60 -10.47 0.36 11.34
N GLU A 61 -10.72 1.46 12.04
CA GLU A 61 -9.65 2.36 12.50
C GLU A 61 -8.90 1.83 13.75
N ASP A 62 -9.30 0.68 14.31
CA ASP A 62 -8.66 0.08 15.49
C ASP A 62 -7.18 -0.25 15.24
N TRP A 63 -6.80 -0.57 14.02
CA TRP A 63 -5.41 -0.85 13.66
C TRP A 63 -4.49 0.36 13.86
N HIS A 64 -5.00 1.60 13.86
CA HIS A 64 -4.21 2.80 14.17
C HIS A 64 -3.61 2.74 15.58
N LEU A 65 -4.29 2.07 16.52
CA LEU A 65 -3.82 1.88 17.88
C LEU A 65 -2.86 0.70 18.01
N LEU A 66 -2.87 -0.22 17.05
CA LEU A 66 -2.04 -1.42 17.05
C LEU A 66 -0.68 -1.16 16.38
N VAL A 67 -0.65 -0.42 15.28
CA VAL A 67 0.57 -0.09 14.54
C VAL A 67 1.16 1.21 15.09
N LYS A 68 2.09 1.10 16.04
CA LYS A 68 2.63 2.26 16.81
C LYS A 68 4.03 2.69 16.39
N GLY A 69 4.67 1.93 15.50
CA GLY A 69 6.06 2.16 15.12
C GLY A 69 6.26 3.41 14.25
N ASN A 70 7.51 3.87 14.21
CA ASN A 70 8.01 4.74 13.16
C ASN A 70 8.78 3.85 12.17
N TYR A 71 8.64 4.12 10.89
CA TYR A 71 9.20 3.25 9.85
C TYR A 71 10.01 4.05 8.85
N ASP A 72 11.15 3.48 8.43
CA ASP A 72 11.93 4.06 7.33
C ASP A 72 11.17 3.95 6.01
N VAL A 73 10.44 2.85 5.83
CA VAL A 73 9.66 2.61 4.61
C VAL A 73 8.27 2.06 4.95
N VAL A 74 7.25 2.63 4.38
CA VAL A 74 5.88 2.09 4.40
C VAL A 74 5.46 1.75 2.97
N ILE A 75 4.90 0.55 2.80
CA ILE A 75 4.47 0.07 1.48
C ILE A 75 2.98 -0.29 1.55
N ASN A 76 2.17 0.32 0.71
CA ASN A 76 0.78 -0.07 0.52
C ASN A 76 0.65 -1.01 -0.69
N CYS A 77 0.44 -2.31 -0.42
CA CYS A 77 0.19 -3.37 -1.39
C CYS A 77 -1.25 -3.90 -1.29
N VAL A 78 -2.17 -3.12 -0.71
CA VAL A 78 -3.56 -3.54 -0.56
C VAL A 78 -4.18 -3.72 -1.94
N SER A 79 -4.88 -4.83 -2.12
CA SER A 79 -5.66 -5.12 -3.31
C SER A 79 -7.11 -5.38 -2.96
N SER A 80 -8.00 -5.22 -3.95
CA SER A 80 -9.41 -5.51 -3.74
C SER A 80 -9.60 -7.00 -3.41
N ALA A 81 -10.46 -7.26 -2.43
CA ALA A 81 -10.77 -8.63 -2.03
C ALA A 81 -12.09 -9.14 -2.65
N GLY A 82 -12.47 -8.58 -3.77
CA GLY A 82 -13.78 -8.80 -4.40
C GLY A 82 -14.81 -7.77 -3.93
N GLY A 83 -16.09 -8.02 -4.21
CA GLY A 83 -17.19 -7.11 -3.85
C GLY A 83 -17.44 -6.00 -4.88
N GLY A 84 -16.99 -6.20 -6.12
CA GLY A 84 -17.23 -5.26 -7.22
C GLY A 84 -16.66 -3.87 -6.96
N ILE A 85 -17.34 -2.84 -7.44
CA ILE A 85 -16.88 -1.45 -7.35
C ILE A 85 -16.82 -0.94 -5.90
N ASP A 86 -17.73 -1.38 -5.04
CA ASP A 86 -17.73 -1.02 -3.62
C ASP A 86 -16.54 -1.64 -2.88
N GLY A 87 -16.19 -2.88 -3.23
CA GLY A 87 -14.97 -3.53 -2.71
C GLY A 87 -13.71 -2.80 -3.14
N TYR A 88 -13.67 -2.29 -4.38
CA TYR A 88 -12.60 -1.42 -4.87
C TYR A 88 -12.50 -0.13 -4.04
N LYS A 89 -13.62 0.55 -3.86
CA LYS A 89 -13.67 1.81 -3.10
C LYS A 89 -13.17 1.62 -1.66
N ARG A 90 -13.68 0.59 -0.96
CA ARG A 90 -13.24 0.28 0.41
C ARG A 90 -11.76 -0.02 0.48
N SER A 91 -11.25 -0.88 -0.42
CA SER A 91 -9.87 -1.33 -0.36
C SER A 91 -8.86 -0.26 -0.76
N TYR A 92 -9.10 0.42 -1.88
CA TYR A 92 -8.12 1.35 -2.43
C TYR A 92 -8.31 2.78 -1.91
N LEU A 93 -9.50 3.36 -2.02
CA LEU A 93 -9.69 4.76 -1.66
C LEU A 93 -9.84 4.95 -0.14
N GLU A 94 -10.76 4.22 0.49
CA GLU A 94 -11.00 4.35 1.93
C GLU A 94 -9.80 3.80 2.73
N GLY A 95 -9.23 2.67 2.27
CA GLY A 95 -8.00 2.13 2.84
C GLY A 95 -6.81 3.11 2.76
N GLN A 96 -6.60 3.74 1.60
CA GLN A 96 -5.55 4.75 1.45
C GLN A 96 -5.78 5.96 2.36
N ASN A 97 -7.04 6.45 2.44
CA ASN A 97 -7.39 7.54 3.35
C ASN A 97 -7.11 7.18 4.82
N SER A 98 -7.44 5.96 5.23
CA SER A 98 -7.16 5.48 6.59
C SER A 98 -5.66 5.44 6.86
N ILE A 99 -4.85 4.95 5.90
CA ILE A 99 -3.39 4.94 6.01
C ILE A 99 -2.83 6.38 6.11
N MET A 100 -3.34 7.32 5.32
CA MET A 100 -2.89 8.72 5.40
C MET A 100 -3.26 9.39 6.73
N LYS A 101 -4.44 9.09 7.29
CA LYS A 101 -4.80 9.56 8.64
C LYS A 101 -3.81 9.04 9.69
N TRP A 102 -3.48 7.77 9.65
CA TRP A 102 -2.50 7.15 10.55
C TRP A 102 -1.11 7.77 10.37
N ALA A 103 -0.65 7.95 9.13
CA ALA A 103 0.66 8.49 8.80
C ALA A 103 0.93 9.89 9.38
N LYS A 104 -0.12 10.72 9.59
CA LYS A 104 0.02 12.05 10.19
C LYS A 104 0.65 12.04 11.59
N ASN A 105 0.54 10.92 12.29
CA ASN A 105 1.04 10.77 13.67
C ASN A 105 2.31 9.91 13.74
N HIS A 106 2.91 9.55 12.60
CA HIS A 106 4.05 8.67 12.54
C HIS A 106 5.16 9.26 11.66
N ARG A 107 6.41 9.00 12.04
CA ARG A 107 7.54 9.37 11.19
C ARG A 107 7.77 8.29 10.15
N ILE A 108 7.62 8.66 8.88
CA ILE A 108 7.82 7.80 7.72
C ILE A 108 8.77 8.52 6.77
N GLU A 109 9.88 7.86 6.40
CA GLU A 109 10.81 8.48 5.46
C GLU A 109 10.38 8.27 4.01
N GLN A 110 9.94 7.07 3.66
CA GLN A 110 9.54 6.71 2.30
C GLN A 110 8.17 6.02 2.30
N PHE A 111 7.31 6.43 1.38
CA PHE A 111 6.03 5.78 1.15
C PHE A 111 5.97 5.23 -0.27
N VAL A 112 5.58 3.97 -0.42
CA VAL A 112 5.41 3.30 -1.73
C VAL A 112 3.97 2.83 -1.84
N TYR A 113 3.28 3.27 -2.88
CA TYR A 113 1.93 2.81 -3.21
C TYR A 113 1.96 1.98 -4.50
N THR A 114 1.43 0.77 -4.43
CA THR A 114 1.23 -0.06 -5.61
C THR A 114 -0.16 0.19 -6.18
N SER A 115 -0.22 0.97 -7.23
CA SER A 115 -1.43 1.24 -8.01
C SER A 115 -1.58 0.25 -9.18
N SER A 116 -2.37 0.56 -10.17
CA SER A 116 -2.62 -0.29 -11.32
C SER A 116 -2.66 0.53 -12.61
N THR A 117 -2.24 -0.08 -13.71
CA THR A 117 -2.38 0.51 -15.06
C THR A 117 -3.84 0.76 -15.45
N SER A 118 -4.82 0.27 -14.68
CA SER A 118 -6.24 0.59 -14.87
C SER A 118 -6.57 2.07 -14.64
N VAL A 119 -5.64 2.87 -14.13
CA VAL A 119 -5.75 4.34 -14.08
C VAL A 119 -5.68 4.97 -15.48
N TYR A 120 -5.07 4.28 -16.44
CA TYR A 120 -4.98 4.73 -17.82
C TYR A 120 -6.17 4.21 -18.63
N ALA A 121 -7.02 5.10 -19.11
CA ALA A 121 -8.28 4.75 -19.80
C ALA A 121 -8.12 4.41 -21.28
N SER A 122 -6.92 4.05 -21.73
CA SER A 122 -6.69 3.70 -23.15
C SER A 122 -7.28 2.34 -23.49
N ASN A 123 -8.26 2.36 -24.41
CA ASN A 123 -8.86 1.16 -25.01
C ASN A 123 -8.38 0.91 -26.44
N ASP A 124 -7.46 1.72 -26.95
CA ASP A 124 -7.07 1.77 -28.38
C ASP A 124 -5.64 1.33 -28.67
N LEU A 125 -5.00 0.61 -27.74
CA LEU A 125 -3.60 0.19 -27.84
C LEU A 125 -2.60 1.36 -27.98
N SER A 126 -2.99 2.59 -27.65
CA SER A 126 -2.06 3.72 -27.58
C SER A 126 -1.04 3.52 -26.48
N LEU A 127 0.15 4.09 -26.68
CA LEU A 127 1.15 4.16 -25.64
C LEU A 127 0.67 5.14 -24.57
N VAL A 128 0.72 4.71 -23.33
CA VAL A 128 0.38 5.53 -22.17
C VAL A 128 1.60 5.69 -21.28
N ASP A 129 1.71 6.86 -20.68
CA ASP A 129 2.71 7.20 -19.66
C ASP A 129 2.02 7.77 -18.42
N GLU A 130 2.79 8.19 -17.44
CA GLU A 130 2.31 8.75 -16.16
C GLU A 130 1.54 10.08 -16.32
N ASN A 131 1.55 10.71 -17.49
CA ASN A 131 0.80 11.91 -17.80
C ASN A 131 -0.53 11.62 -18.53
N SER A 132 -0.76 10.36 -18.86
CA SER A 132 -1.93 9.92 -19.64
C SER A 132 -3.20 9.69 -18.80
N THR A 133 -3.28 10.29 -17.62
CA THR A 133 -4.37 10.05 -16.64
C THR A 133 -5.66 10.82 -16.94
N ASP A 134 -5.65 11.75 -17.89
CA ASP A 134 -6.80 12.66 -18.21
C ASP A 134 -8.04 11.95 -18.76
N LEU A 135 -7.98 10.65 -19.03
CA LEU A 135 -9.03 9.90 -19.70
C LEU A 135 -9.94 9.08 -18.78
N CYS A 136 -9.66 9.01 -17.47
CA CYS A 136 -10.49 8.29 -16.52
C CYS A 136 -11.69 9.08 -15.99
N ASN A 137 -12.41 9.76 -16.86
CA ASN A 137 -13.57 10.60 -16.50
C ASN A 137 -14.89 9.82 -16.31
N LEU A 138 -14.85 8.47 -16.22
CA LEU A 138 -16.04 7.68 -15.91
C LEU A 138 -16.21 7.63 -14.37
N PRO A 139 -17.19 8.33 -13.80
CA PRO A 139 -17.46 8.30 -12.38
C PRO A 139 -17.75 6.85 -11.94
N ASN A 140 -17.22 6.48 -10.77
CA ASN A 140 -17.37 5.13 -10.19
C ASN A 140 -16.79 3.96 -11.01
N SER A 141 -15.81 4.23 -11.88
CA SER A 141 -15.01 3.15 -12.48
C SER A 141 -13.89 2.71 -11.54
N SER A 142 -13.33 1.50 -11.75
CA SER A 142 -12.14 1.05 -11.01
C SER A 142 -10.97 2.02 -11.20
N GLY A 143 -10.79 2.55 -12.41
CA GLY A 143 -9.75 3.55 -12.71
C GLY A 143 -9.92 4.84 -11.92
N SER A 144 -11.14 5.41 -11.86
CA SER A 144 -11.39 6.64 -11.11
C SER A 144 -11.18 6.47 -9.60
N ILE A 145 -11.48 5.29 -9.05
CA ILE A 145 -11.22 4.98 -7.64
C ILE A 145 -9.71 4.91 -7.37
N LEU A 146 -8.96 4.27 -8.25
CA LEU A 146 -7.49 4.18 -8.13
C LEU A 146 -6.85 5.55 -8.25
N LEU A 147 -7.27 6.39 -9.23
CA LEU A 147 -6.82 7.78 -9.33
C LEU A 147 -7.14 8.60 -8.07
N GLY A 148 -8.31 8.40 -7.49
CA GLY A 148 -8.66 9.01 -6.21
C GLY A 148 -7.73 8.58 -5.07
N ALA A 149 -7.27 7.33 -5.04
CA ALA A 149 -6.31 6.84 -4.08
C ALA A 149 -4.89 7.40 -4.34
N GLU A 150 -4.47 7.54 -5.60
CA GLU A 150 -3.23 8.22 -5.96
C GLU A 150 -3.27 9.70 -5.56
N GLN A 151 -4.37 10.39 -5.86
CA GLN A 151 -4.55 11.79 -5.47
C GLN A 151 -4.51 11.96 -3.95
N CYS A 152 -5.13 11.04 -3.19
CA CYS A 152 -5.05 11.05 -1.74
C CYS A 152 -3.59 10.98 -1.24
N LEU A 153 -2.72 10.20 -1.86
CA LEU A 153 -1.29 10.18 -1.53
C LEU A 153 -0.61 11.51 -1.89
N LEU A 154 -0.90 12.05 -3.08
CA LEU A 154 -0.32 13.32 -3.54
C LEU A 154 -0.67 14.48 -2.61
N ASP A 155 -1.93 14.57 -2.16
CA ASP A 155 -2.41 15.58 -1.22
C ASP A 155 -1.72 15.50 0.15
N HIS A 156 -1.19 14.33 0.51
CA HIS A 156 -0.48 14.07 1.75
C HIS A 156 1.03 13.88 1.57
N SER A 157 1.57 14.16 0.39
CA SER A 157 2.97 13.88 0.03
C SER A 157 4.00 14.56 0.95
N SER A 158 3.63 15.70 1.55
CA SER A 158 4.48 16.42 2.52
C SER A 158 4.75 15.66 3.83
N LEU A 159 4.00 14.59 4.12
CA LEU A 159 4.24 13.71 5.26
C LEU A 159 5.52 12.87 5.10
N PHE A 160 6.04 12.73 3.88
CA PHE A 160 7.13 11.81 3.53
C PHE A 160 8.32 12.57 2.95
N LYS A 161 9.53 12.09 3.21
CA LYS A 161 10.72 12.63 2.52
C LYS A 161 10.71 12.26 1.04
N LYS A 162 10.18 11.06 0.71
CA LYS A 162 10.01 10.54 -0.65
C LYS A 162 8.75 9.70 -0.73
N TYR A 163 8.10 9.73 -1.88
CA TYR A 163 7.01 8.81 -2.18
C TYR A 163 7.12 8.29 -3.62
N TYR A 164 6.51 7.14 -3.85
CA TYR A 164 6.49 6.47 -5.14
C TYR A 164 5.11 5.88 -5.39
N ILE A 165 4.60 6.03 -6.60
CA ILE A 165 3.40 5.36 -7.10
C ILE A 165 3.85 4.41 -8.20
N LEU A 166 3.56 3.12 -8.05
CA LEU A 166 3.97 2.07 -8.97
C LEU A 166 2.73 1.46 -9.62
N ASN A 167 2.56 1.70 -10.91
CA ASN A 167 1.42 1.18 -11.66
C ASN A 167 1.74 -0.21 -12.19
N ASN A 168 1.14 -1.23 -11.58
CA ASN A 168 1.31 -2.63 -11.95
C ASN A 168 0.21 -3.06 -12.93
N ARG A 169 0.58 -3.95 -13.86
CA ARG A 169 -0.37 -4.64 -14.75
C ARG A 169 -1.03 -5.82 -14.06
#